data_57377fc1937cd03a039a569ef0a2191b
#
_entry.id   57377fc1937cd03a039a569ef0a2191b
#
_cell.length_a   1.000
_cell.length_b   1.000
_cell.length_c   1.000
_cell.angle_alpha   90.00
_cell.angle_beta   90.00
_cell.angle_gamma   90.00
#
_symmetry.space_group_name_H-M   'P 1'
#
loop_
_entity.id
_entity.type
_entity.pdbx_description
1 polymer ?
#
loop_
_entity_poly.entity_id
_entity_poly.type
_entity_poly.pdbx_seq_one_letter_code
_entity_poly.pdbx_strand_id
1 'polypeptide(L)'
;MKKNLTILFLFFIACHIIAQERIVPLRYGDMEQWTVRYIKESKLLGGKTKQLYVLAATDTLRGNQPYDFSKTIWGISNAYANVAGIAKAACTTQPDKRGKGTCARLDTRIETVKVLGMIDIQVCIAGTLFLGEVNEPVKSANDPYGSINMGIPFTDKPKALILDIKAKVNPERKVIKALGLGMSEIEGHDEPEIYIFLQKRWEENGKIYAKRVGTARHRFAESIPEWRNDYRVDINYGDISKESYFKKYMGLFPDGGQFKARNSQGKITTINEVGWADADETPTHVIVMITAGCYPAFYGCPGNALWVDNIRWIY
;
A
#
# COMPACT_ATOMS: atom_id res chain seq x y z
N MET A 1 71.38 23.51 35.56
CA MET A 1 70.30 23.98 34.68
C MET A 1 69.46 22.80 34.26
N LYS A 2 68.32 22.61 34.87
CA LYS A 2 67.35 21.52 34.50
C LYS A 2 66.31 22.15 33.57
N LYS A 3 66.26 21.67 32.35
CA LYS A 3 65.19 22.07 31.36
C LYS A 3 63.96 21.22 31.64
N ASN A 4 62.86 21.84 32.07
CA ASN A 4 61.55 21.21 32.15
C ASN A 4 60.94 21.21 30.78
N LEU A 5 60.72 20.01 30.25
CA LEU A 5 59.99 19.79 29.00
C LEU A 5 58.50 19.57 29.36
N THR A 6 57.65 20.59 29.12
CA THR A 6 56.21 20.50 29.31
C THR A 6 55.61 19.90 28.05
N ILE A 7 55.13 18.65 28.11
CA ILE A 7 54.41 17.98 27.03
C ILE A 7 52.95 18.39 27.13
N LEU A 8 52.49 19.16 26.16
CA LEU A 8 51.09 19.59 26.00
C LEU A 8 50.32 18.46 25.29
N PHE A 9 49.49 17.69 26.03
CA PHE A 9 48.60 16.69 25.48
C PHE A 9 47.37 17.41 24.94
N LEU A 10 47.25 17.56 23.63
CA LEU A 10 46.04 18.00 22.93
C LEU A 10 45.06 16.80 22.85
N PHE A 11 44.05 16.79 23.73
CA PHE A 11 42.91 15.91 23.59
C PHE A 11 42.03 16.38 22.44
N PHE A 12 42.09 15.70 21.29
CA PHE A 12 41.07 15.81 20.22
C PHE A 12 39.81 15.12 20.71
N ILE A 13 38.86 15.87 21.24
CA ILE A 13 37.49 15.40 21.43
C ILE A 13 36.82 15.38 20.02
N ALA A 14 36.81 14.20 19.40
CA ALA A 14 36.01 13.98 18.21
C ALA A 14 34.52 14.00 18.66
N CYS A 15 33.88 15.17 18.56
CA CYS A 15 32.44 15.27 18.65
C CYS A 15 31.85 14.49 17.43
N HIS A 16 31.45 13.25 17.67
CA HIS A 16 30.58 12.55 16.75
C HIS A 16 29.22 13.27 16.81
N ILE A 17 28.98 14.16 15.88
CA ILE A 17 27.64 14.68 15.64
C ILE A 17 26.83 13.48 15.09
N ILE A 18 26.16 12.77 15.98
CA ILE A 18 25.12 11.81 15.59
C ILE A 18 24.02 12.69 14.98
N ALA A 19 23.92 12.69 13.67
CA ALA A 19 22.81 13.36 12.98
C ALA A 19 21.52 12.75 13.52
N GLN A 20 20.77 13.53 14.28
CA GLN A 20 19.49 13.09 14.82
C GLN A 20 18.55 12.77 13.67
N GLU A 21 17.99 11.56 13.64
CA GLU A 21 17.03 11.17 12.62
C GLU A 21 15.80 12.09 12.69
N ARG A 22 15.45 12.67 11.55
CA ARG A 22 14.26 13.50 11.41
C ARG A 22 13.07 12.62 11.10
N ILE A 23 12.07 12.59 11.97
CA ILE A 23 10.84 11.84 11.81
C ILE A 23 9.75 12.78 11.26
N VAL A 24 9.10 12.39 10.16
CA VAL A 24 8.06 13.17 9.49
C VAL A 24 6.81 12.32 9.32
N PRO A 25 5.69 12.63 10.02
CA PRO A 25 4.46 11.88 9.87
C PRO A 25 3.87 12.07 8.47
N LEU A 26 3.27 11.00 7.93
CA LEU A 26 2.45 11.09 6.73
C LEU A 26 1.09 11.70 7.08
N ARG A 27 0.54 12.47 6.16
CA ARG A 27 -0.81 13.04 6.33
C ARG A 27 -1.82 11.91 6.56
N TYR A 28 -2.62 11.99 7.62
CA TYR A 28 -3.54 10.95 8.10
C TYR A 28 -2.87 9.61 8.47
N GLY A 29 -1.55 9.57 8.60
CA GLY A 29 -0.80 8.37 8.99
C GLY A 29 -1.03 7.92 10.43
N ASP A 30 -1.65 8.75 11.25
CA ASP A 30 -2.12 8.46 12.62
C ASP A 30 -3.46 7.71 12.67
N MET A 31 -4.06 7.40 11.53
CA MET A 31 -5.31 6.64 11.37
C MET A 31 -6.52 7.15 12.18
N GLU A 32 -6.50 8.42 12.65
CA GLU A 32 -7.58 8.97 13.47
C GLU A 32 -8.71 9.62 12.66
N GLN A 33 -8.49 9.86 11.37
CA GLN A 33 -9.44 10.60 10.54
C GLN A 33 -9.94 9.75 9.37
N TRP A 34 -11.25 9.53 9.33
CA TRP A 34 -11.89 8.72 8.31
C TRP A 34 -13.14 9.39 7.74
N THR A 35 -13.22 9.49 6.42
CA THR A 35 -14.48 9.77 5.74
C THR A 35 -15.29 8.48 5.64
N VAL A 36 -16.51 8.52 6.16
CA VAL A 36 -17.47 7.39 6.12
C VAL A 36 -18.42 7.60 4.96
N ARG A 37 -18.60 6.57 4.14
CA ARG A 37 -19.47 6.62 2.95
C ARG A 37 -20.54 5.55 3.02
N TYR A 38 -21.78 5.93 2.74
CA TYR A 38 -22.92 5.03 2.69
C TYR A 38 -23.34 4.80 1.23
N ILE A 39 -23.01 3.63 0.69
CA ILE A 39 -23.28 3.25 -0.69
C ILE A 39 -24.49 2.30 -0.72
N LYS A 40 -25.51 2.65 -1.47
CA LYS A 40 -26.69 1.79 -1.67
C LYS A 40 -26.44 0.84 -2.85
N GLU A 41 -26.35 -0.45 -2.56
CA GLU A 41 -26.25 -1.48 -3.59
C GLU A 41 -27.54 -1.57 -4.42
N SER A 42 -27.43 -2.00 -5.66
CA SER A 42 -28.59 -2.19 -6.56
C SER A 42 -29.58 -3.21 -5.98
N LYS A 43 -30.87 -3.01 -6.26
CA LYS A 43 -31.95 -3.94 -5.82
C LYS A 43 -31.69 -5.38 -6.26
N LEU A 44 -31.08 -5.59 -7.44
CA LEU A 44 -30.67 -6.92 -7.93
C LEU A 44 -29.70 -7.64 -7.00
N LEU A 45 -28.94 -6.90 -6.17
CA LEU A 45 -28.01 -7.40 -5.15
C LEU A 45 -28.60 -7.36 -3.73
N GLY A 46 -29.92 -7.17 -3.61
CA GLY A 46 -30.63 -7.06 -2.34
C GLY A 46 -30.80 -5.64 -1.81
N GLY A 47 -30.32 -4.62 -2.50
CA GLY A 47 -30.58 -3.20 -2.17
C GLY A 47 -30.06 -2.71 -0.82
N LYS A 48 -29.09 -3.40 -0.21
CA LYS A 48 -28.53 -3.05 1.10
C LYS A 48 -27.67 -1.79 1.00
N THR A 49 -27.63 -1.01 2.08
CA THR A 49 -26.66 0.07 2.21
C THR A 49 -25.40 -0.47 2.89
N LYS A 50 -24.28 -0.34 2.23
CA LYS A 50 -22.94 -0.70 2.71
C LYS A 50 -22.19 0.55 3.16
N GLN A 51 -21.40 0.39 4.19
CA GLN A 51 -20.50 1.42 4.69
C GLN A 51 -19.11 1.17 4.14
N LEU A 52 -18.53 2.20 3.52
CA LEU A 52 -17.15 2.25 3.08
C LEU A 52 -16.40 3.33 3.84
N TYR A 53 -15.10 3.19 3.91
CA TYR A 53 -14.20 4.13 4.58
C TYR A 53 -13.13 4.62 3.61
N VAL A 54 -12.72 5.87 3.78
CA VAL A 54 -11.55 6.46 3.12
C VAL A 54 -10.71 7.13 4.19
N LEU A 55 -9.41 6.89 4.18
CA LEU A 55 -8.46 7.54 5.09
C LEU A 55 -8.25 9.00 4.64
N ALA A 56 -8.99 9.92 5.24
CA ALA A 56 -9.09 11.32 4.88
C ALA A 56 -9.70 12.12 6.02
N ALA A 57 -9.87 13.43 5.86
CA ALA A 57 -10.56 14.25 6.83
C ALA A 57 -11.91 13.64 7.23
N THR A 58 -12.24 13.70 8.52
CA THR A 58 -13.47 13.14 9.05
C THR A 58 -14.70 13.78 8.41
N ASP A 59 -15.49 12.96 7.72
CA ASP A 59 -16.71 13.37 7.04
C ASP A 59 -17.68 12.19 6.91
N THR A 60 -18.94 12.48 6.56
CA THR A 60 -19.97 11.46 6.30
C THR A 60 -20.67 11.77 4.99
N LEU A 61 -20.48 10.89 3.99
CA LEU A 61 -21.05 11.02 2.67
C LEU A 61 -22.15 9.99 2.45
N ARG A 62 -23.29 10.42 1.92
CA ARG A 62 -24.44 9.56 1.61
C ARG A 62 -24.75 9.60 0.12
N GLY A 63 -25.01 8.41 -0.44
CA GLY A 63 -25.33 8.25 -1.87
C GLY A 63 -24.17 7.70 -2.67
N ASN A 64 -24.52 7.26 -3.90
CA ASN A 64 -23.60 6.55 -4.79
C ASN A 64 -22.75 7.51 -5.63
N GLN A 65 -22.13 8.49 -4.99
CA GLN A 65 -21.21 9.41 -5.68
C GLN A 65 -19.76 8.89 -5.57
N PRO A 66 -18.97 9.01 -6.66
CA PRO A 66 -17.53 8.77 -6.58
C PRO A 66 -16.88 9.65 -5.50
N TYR A 67 -15.87 9.10 -4.82
CA TYR A 67 -15.06 9.89 -3.90
C TYR A 67 -13.99 10.66 -4.68
N ASP A 68 -13.77 11.90 -4.28
CA ASP A 68 -12.69 12.73 -4.82
C ASP A 68 -11.38 12.46 -4.06
N PHE A 69 -10.57 11.55 -4.58
CA PHE A 69 -9.31 11.16 -3.97
C PHE A 69 -8.23 12.25 -3.99
N SER A 70 -8.44 13.38 -4.69
CA SER A 70 -7.53 14.54 -4.58
C SER A 70 -7.47 15.15 -3.17
N LYS A 71 -8.45 14.83 -2.31
CA LYS A 71 -8.54 15.29 -0.92
C LYS A 71 -7.65 14.51 0.06
N THR A 72 -7.07 13.42 -0.37
CA THR A 72 -6.18 12.57 0.43
C THR A 72 -4.99 12.11 -0.39
N ILE A 73 -3.93 11.63 0.29
CA ILE A 73 -2.80 10.96 -0.37
C ILE A 73 -3.00 9.44 -0.41
N TRP A 74 -4.07 8.91 0.20
CA TRP A 74 -4.29 7.50 0.42
C TRP A 74 -5.36 6.92 -0.50
N GLY A 75 -4.94 6.01 -1.37
CA GLY A 75 -5.81 5.06 -2.03
C GLY A 75 -6.09 3.87 -1.11
N ILE A 76 -7.22 3.20 -1.33
CA ILE A 76 -7.72 2.13 -0.47
C ILE A 76 -8.42 1.04 -1.30
N SER A 77 -8.36 -0.20 -0.85
CA SER A 77 -9.02 -1.33 -1.53
C SER A 77 -10.55 -1.37 -1.37
N ASN A 78 -11.12 -0.48 -0.58
CA ASN A 78 -12.58 -0.33 -0.51
C ASN A 78 -13.09 0.13 -1.87
N ALA A 79 -13.98 -0.64 -2.47
CA ALA A 79 -14.43 -0.40 -3.82
C ALA A 79 -15.91 0.00 -3.86
N TYR A 80 -16.20 1.14 -4.49
CA TYR A 80 -17.50 1.41 -5.09
C TYR A 80 -17.41 1.09 -6.58
N ALA A 81 -18.14 0.07 -7.01
CA ALA A 81 -18.21 -0.36 -8.39
C ALA A 81 -19.60 -0.10 -8.98
N ASN A 82 -19.63 0.26 -10.25
CA ASN A 82 -20.87 0.33 -11.03
C ASN A 82 -20.60 -0.29 -12.40
N VAL A 83 -20.96 -1.55 -12.53
CA VAL A 83 -20.76 -2.33 -13.75
C VAL A 83 -22.12 -2.51 -14.41
N ALA A 84 -22.28 -2.02 -15.63
CA ALA A 84 -23.55 -2.06 -16.39
C ALA A 84 -24.77 -1.56 -15.59
N GLY A 85 -24.60 -0.51 -14.79
CA GLY A 85 -25.65 0.08 -13.96
C GLY A 85 -25.89 -0.65 -12.63
N ILE A 86 -25.15 -1.72 -12.35
CA ILE A 86 -25.27 -2.48 -11.09
C ILE A 86 -24.24 -1.93 -10.09
N ALA A 87 -24.73 -1.23 -9.08
CA ALA A 87 -23.92 -0.68 -8.00
C ALA A 87 -23.59 -1.74 -6.95
N LYS A 88 -22.31 -1.90 -6.62
CA LYS A 88 -21.79 -2.80 -5.60
C LYS A 88 -20.76 -2.08 -4.74
N ALA A 89 -20.71 -2.44 -3.47
CA ALA A 89 -19.70 -1.94 -2.53
C ALA A 89 -18.99 -3.10 -1.82
N ALA A 90 -17.66 -3.01 -1.69
CA ALA A 90 -16.84 -3.94 -0.94
C ALA A 90 -15.96 -3.15 0.05
N CYS A 91 -15.88 -3.63 1.30
CA CYS A 91 -15.10 -2.99 2.35
C CYS A 91 -14.15 -4.01 2.96
N THR A 92 -12.85 -3.86 2.71
CA THR A 92 -11.78 -4.74 3.19
C THR A 92 -10.78 -4.01 4.06
N THR A 93 -10.88 -2.68 4.13
CA THR A 93 -10.04 -1.80 4.96
C THR A 93 -10.95 -0.84 5.72
N GLN A 94 -10.79 -0.78 7.04
CA GLN A 94 -11.69 -0.02 7.91
C GLN A 94 -10.95 0.45 9.17
N PRO A 95 -11.44 1.50 9.85
CA PRO A 95 -10.96 1.83 11.19
C PRO A 95 -11.26 0.69 12.17
N ASP A 96 -10.31 0.40 13.05
CA ASP A 96 -10.45 -0.52 14.18
C ASP A 96 -9.94 0.16 15.46
N LYS A 97 -10.39 -0.31 16.61
CA LYS A 97 -10.05 0.31 17.90
C LYS A 97 -8.62 -0.03 18.31
N ARG A 98 -7.87 1.00 18.71
CA ARG A 98 -6.55 0.88 19.32
C ARG A 98 -6.45 1.78 20.55
N GLY A 99 -6.49 1.20 21.74
CA GLY A 99 -6.50 1.97 22.99
C GLY A 99 -7.66 2.97 23.06
N LYS A 100 -7.35 4.27 23.11
CA LYS A 100 -8.33 5.37 23.07
C LYS A 100 -8.58 5.90 21.66
N GLY A 101 -7.74 5.55 20.69
CA GLY A 101 -7.80 6.00 19.30
C GLY A 101 -8.19 4.87 18.34
N THR A 102 -7.84 5.07 17.08
CA THR A 102 -8.10 4.14 15.97
C THR A 102 -6.81 3.74 15.26
N CYS A 103 -6.87 2.61 14.56
CA CYS A 103 -5.87 2.14 13.62
C CYS A 103 -6.57 1.73 12.32
N ALA A 104 -5.84 1.51 11.25
CA ALA A 104 -6.38 0.87 10.06
C ALA A 104 -6.29 -0.65 10.19
N ARG A 105 -7.40 -1.35 9.92
CA ARG A 105 -7.48 -2.80 9.79
C ARG A 105 -7.71 -3.16 8.34
N LEU A 106 -6.85 -3.99 7.80
CA LEU A 106 -6.86 -4.52 6.45
C LEU A 106 -7.12 -6.03 6.52
N ASP A 107 -8.15 -6.52 5.85
CA ASP A 107 -8.52 -7.94 5.85
C ASP A 107 -8.52 -8.52 4.45
N THR A 108 -7.95 -9.71 4.27
CA THR A 108 -8.20 -10.52 3.06
C THR A 108 -9.47 -11.32 3.26
N ARG A 109 -10.45 -11.13 2.36
CA ARG A 109 -11.76 -11.80 2.48
C ARG A 109 -12.37 -12.12 1.12
N ILE A 110 -13.32 -13.05 1.11
CA ILE A 110 -14.17 -13.32 -0.04
C ILE A 110 -15.41 -12.43 0.07
N GLU A 111 -15.62 -11.60 -0.93
CA GLU A 111 -16.88 -10.87 -1.13
C GLU A 111 -17.77 -11.66 -2.08
N THR A 112 -18.98 -11.92 -1.65
CA THR A 112 -19.98 -12.66 -2.44
C THR A 112 -21.02 -11.70 -3.01
N VAL A 113 -21.32 -11.84 -4.28
CA VAL A 113 -22.34 -11.08 -4.99
C VAL A 113 -23.41 -12.05 -5.49
N LYS A 114 -24.56 -12.08 -4.81
CA LYS A 114 -25.73 -12.87 -5.25
C LYS A 114 -26.62 -12.02 -6.15
N VAL A 115 -26.78 -12.44 -7.39
CA VAL A 115 -27.66 -11.77 -8.36
C VAL A 115 -28.95 -12.56 -8.47
N LEU A 116 -30.06 -11.94 -8.07
CA LEU A 116 -31.40 -12.54 -8.06
C LEU A 116 -31.48 -13.89 -7.30
N GLY A 117 -30.56 -14.13 -6.38
CA GLY A 117 -30.49 -15.39 -5.63
C GLY A 117 -30.04 -16.62 -6.43
N MET A 118 -29.74 -16.47 -7.72
CA MET A 118 -29.38 -17.57 -8.63
C MET A 118 -27.92 -17.60 -9.03
N ILE A 119 -27.27 -16.45 -9.13
CA ILE A 119 -25.87 -16.34 -9.55
C ILE A 119 -25.02 -15.92 -8.36
N ASP A 120 -24.03 -16.73 -8.01
CA ASP A 120 -23.12 -16.52 -6.88
C ASP A 120 -21.73 -16.17 -7.41
N ILE A 121 -21.45 -14.86 -7.51
CA ILE A 121 -20.15 -14.35 -7.91
C ILE A 121 -19.31 -14.16 -6.66
N GLN A 122 -18.11 -14.74 -6.65
CA GLN A 122 -17.16 -14.63 -5.54
C GLN A 122 -15.91 -13.91 -5.98
N VAL A 123 -15.44 -12.99 -5.12
CA VAL A 123 -14.25 -12.18 -5.40
C VAL A 123 -13.37 -12.15 -4.16
N CYS A 124 -12.12 -12.59 -4.31
CA CYS A 124 -11.12 -12.47 -3.24
C CYS A 124 -10.51 -11.07 -3.30
N ILE A 125 -10.53 -10.37 -2.17
CA ILE A 125 -9.98 -9.01 -2.06
C ILE A 125 -9.09 -8.94 -0.82
N ALA A 126 -7.82 -8.57 -1.02
CA ALA A 126 -6.93 -8.20 0.07
C ALA A 126 -7.14 -6.74 0.47
N GLY A 127 -7.33 -6.50 1.77
CA GLY A 127 -7.37 -5.15 2.33
C GLY A 127 -6.05 -4.43 2.08
N THR A 128 -6.12 -3.21 1.57
CA THR A 128 -4.93 -2.47 1.12
C THR A 128 -5.08 -0.98 1.38
N LEU A 129 -3.98 -0.35 1.84
CA LEU A 129 -3.72 1.09 1.82
C LEU A 129 -2.51 1.37 0.94
N PHE A 130 -2.55 2.42 0.15
CA PHE A 130 -1.42 2.80 -0.70
C PHE A 130 -1.37 4.32 -0.92
N LEU A 131 -0.20 4.84 -1.21
CA LEU A 131 -0.10 6.22 -1.68
C LEU A 131 -0.55 6.28 -3.15
N GLY A 132 -1.59 7.10 -3.40
CA GLY A 132 -2.20 7.20 -4.73
C GLY A 132 -3.71 7.41 -4.67
N GLU A 133 -4.38 7.15 -5.78
CA GLU A 133 -5.80 7.43 -5.99
C GLU A 133 -6.55 6.22 -6.55
N VAL A 134 -7.84 6.16 -6.28
CA VAL A 134 -8.79 5.22 -6.90
C VAL A 134 -9.78 6.00 -7.75
N ASN A 135 -9.89 5.67 -9.04
CA ASN A 135 -10.91 6.26 -9.91
C ASN A 135 -12.22 5.50 -9.76
N GLU A 136 -13.18 6.12 -9.13
CA GLU A 136 -14.52 5.56 -8.93
C GLU A 136 -15.55 6.09 -9.94
N PRO A 137 -16.63 5.35 -10.19
CA PRO A 137 -16.81 3.97 -9.78
C PRO A 137 -15.93 3.02 -10.60
N VAL A 138 -15.52 1.89 -10.00
CA VAL A 138 -14.86 0.82 -10.76
C VAL A 138 -15.85 0.28 -11.78
N LYS A 139 -15.46 0.28 -13.07
CA LYS A 139 -16.36 -0.02 -14.20
C LYS A 139 -16.20 -1.43 -14.75
N SER A 140 -15.11 -2.11 -14.40
CA SER A 140 -14.79 -3.46 -14.90
C SER A 140 -14.04 -4.28 -13.88
N ALA A 141 -14.40 -5.55 -13.75
CA ALA A 141 -13.65 -6.53 -13.00
C ALA A 141 -12.49 -7.15 -13.82
N ASN A 142 -12.51 -7.00 -15.16
CA ASN A 142 -11.49 -7.59 -16.04
C ASN A 142 -10.16 -6.85 -15.99
N ASP A 143 -10.14 -5.59 -15.55
CA ASP A 143 -8.94 -4.81 -15.31
C ASP A 143 -9.02 -4.19 -13.89
N PRO A 144 -8.72 -4.96 -12.86
CA PRO A 144 -8.85 -4.51 -11.46
C PRO A 144 -7.93 -3.33 -11.12
N TYR A 145 -6.84 -3.17 -11.86
CA TYR A 145 -5.89 -2.08 -11.67
C TYR A 145 -6.15 -0.87 -12.58
N GLY A 146 -7.08 -0.98 -13.53
CA GLY A 146 -7.40 0.10 -14.47
C GLY A 146 -8.05 1.34 -13.84
N SER A 147 -8.47 1.23 -12.58
CA SER A 147 -8.99 2.34 -11.79
C SER A 147 -7.98 2.91 -10.80
N ILE A 148 -6.72 2.41 -10.78
CA ILE A 148 -5.75 2.75 -9.75
C ILE A 148 -4.64 3.63 -10.33
N ASN A 149 -4.41 4.78 -9.71
CA ASN A 149 -3.25 5.64 -9.95
C ASN A 149 -2.26 5.48 -8.79
N MET A 150 -1.24 4.63 -8.98
CA MET A 150 -0.28 4.27 -7.93
C MET A 150 0.86 5.28 -7.83
N GLY A 151 1.15 5.62 -6.58
CA GLY A 151 2.24 6.53 -6.22
C GLY A 151 1.84 7.99 -6.31
N ILE A 152 2.59 8.80 -5.62
CA ILE A 152 2.46 10.25 -5.55
C ILE A 152 3.78 10.91 -5.97
N PRO A 153 3.78 12.17 -6.43
CA PRO A 153 5.01 12.95 -6.60
C PRO A 153 5.81 12.99 -5.30
N PHE A 154 7.10 12.70 -5.38
CA PHE A 154 7.97 12.60 -4.22
C PHE A 154 9.44 12.71 -4.65
N THR A 155 10.17 13.66 -4.07
CA THR A 155 11.56 13.95 -4.42
C THR A 155 12.54 13.72 -3.26
N ASP A 156 12.02 13.41 -2.07
CA ASP A 156 12.85 13.16 -0.91
C ASP A 156 13.47 11.75 -0.92
N LYS A 157 14.51 11.57 -0.11
CA LYS A 157 15.23 10.30 0.05
C LYS A 157 15.23 9.87 1.53
N PRO A 158 14.10 9.36 2.06
CA PRO A 158 14.03 8.86 3.43
C PRO A 158 14.85 7.59 3.60
N LYS A 159 15.44 7.39 4.79
CA LYS A 159 16.14 6.15 5.15
C LYS A 159 15.19 4.98 5.34
N ALA A 160 14.00 5.25 5.90
CA ALA A 160 13.02 4.23 6.24
C ALA A 160 11.60 4.79 6.31
N LEU A 161 10.62 3.88 6.25
CA LEU A 161 9.27 4.08 6.77
C LEU A 161 9.19 3.40 8.13
N ILE A 162 8.63 4.08 9.13
CA ILE A 162 8.25 3.47 10.41
C ILE A 162 6.76 3.54 10.60
N LEU A 163 6.21 2.50 11.19
CA LEU A 163 4.79 2.40 11.51
C LEU A 163 4.58 1.42 12.66
N ASP A 164 3.45 1.53 13.33
CA ASP A 164 3.05 0.53 14.31
C ASP A 164 2.26 -0.57 13.59
N ILE A 165 2.55 -1.84 13.90
CA ILE A 165 1.94 -2.97 13.21
C ILE A 165 1.48 -4.08 14.15
N LYS A 166 0.44 -4.78 13.72
CA LYS A 166 0.02 -6.09 14.18
C LYS A 166 -0.43 -6.90 12.97
N ALA A 167 -0.07 -8.18 12.89
CA ALA A 167 -0.37 -9.02 11.74
C ALA A 167 -0.97 -10.37 12.16
N LYS A 168 -1.94 -10.83 11.39
CA LYS A 168 -2.47 -12.18 11.46
C LYS A 168 -2.25 -12.87 10.13
N VAL A 169 -1.47 -13.94 10.14
CA VAL A 169 -1.28 -14.84 9.00
C VAL A 169 -2.13 -16.08 9.26
N ASN A 170 -3.00 -16.43 8.32
CA ASN A 170 -3.80 -17.64 8.42
C ASN A 170 -2.87 -18.87 8.40
N PRO A 171 -2.93 -19.76 9.41
CA PRO A 171 -2.05 -20.91 9.51
C PRO A 171 -2.20 -21.90 8.34
N GLU A 172 -3.36 -21.97 7.70
CA GLU A 172 -3.57 -22.82 6.52
C GLU A 172 -2.80 -22.32 5.30
N ARG A 173 -2.52 -21.01 5.23
CA ARG A 173 -1.75 -20.33 4.15
C ARG A 173 -2.24 -20.61 2.73
N LYS A 174 -3.46 -21.12 2.57
CA LYS A 174 -4.04 -21.48 1.28
C LYS A 174 -4.31 -20.23 0.45
N VAL A 175 -3.89 -20.26 -0.80
CA VAL A 175 -4.21 -19.20 -1.76
C VAL A 175 -5.49 -19.56 -2.50
N ILE A 176 -6.52 -18.74 -2.28
CA ILE A 176 -7.80 -18.88 -2.98
C ILE A 176 -7.80 -17.94 -4.19
N LYS A 177 -8.07 -18.48 -5.35
CA LYS A 177 -8.45 -17.74 -6.54
C LYS A 177 -9.97 -17.64 -6.57
N ALA A 178 -10.50 -16.43 -6.49
CA ALA A 178 -11.94 -16.18 -6.62
C ALA A 178 -12.17 -14.98 -7.55
N LEU A 179 -12.66 -15.27 -8.76
CA LEU A 179 -13.02 -14.28 -9.78
C LEU A 179 -14.18 -14.83 -10.58
N GLY A 180 -15.39 -14.42 -10.27
CA GLY A 180 -16.61 -14.84 -10.96
C GLY A 180 -17.29 -16.06 -10.33
N LEU A 181 -17.67 -17.05 -11.14
CA LEU A 181 -18.37 -18.24 -10.66
C LEU A 181 -17.40 -19.25 -10.06
N GLY A 182 -17.51 -19.45 -8.75
CA GLY A 182 -16.72 -20.44 -8.02
C GLY A 182 -15.35 -19.93 -7.53
N MET A 183 -14.72 -20.79 -6.75
CA MET A 183 -13.39 -20.59 -6.17
C MET A 183 -12.53 -21.80 -6.44
N SER A 184 -11.23 -21.59 -6.53
CA SER A 184 -10.24 -22.68 -6.57
C SER A 184 -9.08 -22.36 -5.64
N GLU A 185 -8.51 -23.41 -5.04
CA GLU A 185 -7.26 -23.31 -4.31
C GLU A 185 -6.11 -23.45 -5.31
N ILE A 186 -5.07 -22.64 -5.14
CA ILE A 186 -3.83 -22.75 -5.91
C ILE A 186 -2.66 -22.95 -4.96
N GLU A 187 -1.58 -23.50 -5.46
CA GLU A 187 -0.33 -23.66 -4.72
C GLU A 187 0.27 -22.29 -4.38
N GLY A 188 0.77 -22.14 -3.16
CA GLY A 188 1.46 -20.93 -2.70
C GLY A 188 1.13 -20.55 -1.28
N HIS A 189 1.75 -19.47 -0.84
CA HIS A 189 1.54 -18.88 0.47
C HIS A 189 1.28 -17.39 0.30
N ASP A 190 0.12 -16.93 0.76
CA ASP A 190 -0.21 -15.50 0.77
C ASP A 190 0.17 -14.89 2.11
N GLU A 191 0.89 -13.78 2.05
CA GLU A 191 1.47 -13.11 3.21
C GLU A 191 1.11 -11.63 3.18
N PRO A 192 0.70 -11.03 4.32
CA PRO A 192 0.64 -9.58 4.40
C PRO A 192 2.00 -8.97 4.06
N GLU A 193 2.00 -7.83 3.38
CA GLU A 193 3.27 -7.18 3.00
C GLU A 193 3.21 -5.65 3.08
N ILE A 194 4.39 -5.07 3.25
CA ILE A 194 4.64 -3.63 3.11
C ILE A 194 5.73 -3.47 2.07
N TYR A 195 5.53 -2.59 1.09
CA TYR A 195 6.60 -2.23 0.18
C TYR A 195 6.62 -0.74 -0.16
N ILE A 196 7.82 -0.28 -0.46
CA ILE A 196 8.11 1.10 -0.85
C ILE A 196 9.00 1.04 -2.08
N PHE A 197 8.59 1.72 -3.14
CA PHE A 197 9.36 1.87 -4.36
C PHE A 197 9.51 3.35 -4.67
N LEU A 198 10.73 3.85 -4.55
CA LEU A 198 11.09 5.17 -5.03
C LEU A 198 11.47 5.04 -6.50
N GLN A 199 10.86 5.85 -7.36
CA GLN A 199 11.00 5.74 -8.80
C GLN A 199 11.34 7.09 -9.41
N LYS A 200 12.25 7.11 -10.38
CA LYS A 200 12.41 8.19 -11.34
C LYS A 200 11.55 7.85 -12.55
N ARG A 201 10.40 8.51 -12.65
CA ARG A 201 9.42 8.30 -13.74
C ARG A 201 9.59 9.37 -14.83
N TRP A 202 9.30 8.96 -16.07
CA TRP A 202 9.10 9.85 -17.20
C TRP A 202 8.03 9.27 -18.12
N GLU A 203 7.57 10.07 -19.06
CA GLU A 203 6.55 9.69 -20.02
C GLU A 203 7.09 9.88 -21.45
N GLU A 204 6.85 8.88 -22.29
CA GLU A 204 7.15 8.93 -23.73
C GLU A 204 5.95 8.35 -24.49
N ASN A 205 5.38 9.15 -25.41
CA ASN A 205 4.24 8.74 -26.24
C ASN A 205 3.06 8.17 -25.43
N GLY A 206 2.76 8.77 -24.29
CA GLY A 206 1.67 8.35 -23.41
C GLY A 206 1.96 7.09 -22.58
N LYS A 207 3.15 6.51 -22.68
CA LYS A 207 3.62 5.38 -21.85
C LYS A 207 4.48 5.90 -20.70
N ILE A 208 4.28 5.33 -19.52
CA ILE A 208 5.06 5.67 -18.33
C ILE A 208 6.20 4.65 -18.18
N TYR A 209 7.40 5.18 -18.08
CA TYR A 209 8.61 4.43 -17.78
C TYR A 209 9.15 4.86 -16.41
N ALA A 210 9.91 3.96 -15.77
CA ALA A 210 10.56 4.25 -14.51
C ALA A 210 11.92 3.56 -14.38
N LYS A 211 12.85 4.19 -13.64
CA LYS A 211 13.99 3.53 -13.01
C LYS A 211 13.74 3.45 -11.51
N ARG A 212 14.06 2.31 -10.91
CA ARG A 212 13.95 2.09 -9.48
C ARG A 212 15.11 2.73 -8.74
N VAL A 213 14.82 3.76 -7.93
CA VAL A 213 15.81 4.51 -7.14
C VAL A 213 16.02 3.88 -5.77
N GLY A 214 14.92 3.46 -5.13
CA GLY A 214 14.99 2.86 -3.80
C GLY A 214 13.92 1.78 -3.63
N THR A 215 14.28 0.76 -2.87
CA THR A 215 13.44 -0.43 -2.66
C THR A 215 13.39 -0.80 -1.19
N ALA A 216 12.19 -0.98 -0.67
CA ALA A 216 11.92 -1.73 0.54
C ALA A 216 10.75 -2.66 0.26
N ARG A 217 10.83 -3.93 0.68
CA ARG A 217 9.71 -4.87 0.58
C ARG A 217 9.84 -5.94 1.65
N HIS A 218 8.87 -5.98 2.54
CA HIS A 218 8.82 -6.91 3.64
C HIS A 218 7.51 -7.69 3.64
N ARG A 219 7.58 -9.02 3.70
CA ARG A 219 6.46 -9.95 3.83
C ARG A 219 6.44 -10.56 5.22
N PHE A 220 5.26 -10.70 5.77
CA PHE A 220 5.04 -11.27 7.10
C PHE A 220 4.64 -12.74 6.97
N ALA A 221 5.62 -13.63 7.05
CA ALA A 221 5.39 -15.08 7.00
C ALA A 221 4.75 -15.61 8.30
N GLU A 222 4.87 -14.87 9.40
CA GLU A 222 4.41 -15.23 10.72
C GLU A 222 3.48 -14.15 11.28
N SER A 223 2.50 -14.56 12.10
CA SER A 223 1.65 -13.62 12.82
C SER A 223 2.46 -12.80 13.82
N ILE A 224 2.08 -11.52 13.96
CA ILE A 224 2.53 -10.60 15.01
C ILE A 224 1.30 -10.30 15.86
N PRO A 225 1.03 -11.10 16.92
CA PRO A 225 -0.24 -11.02 17.66
C PRO A 225 -0.35 -9.75 18.50
N GLU A 226 0.77 -9.20 18.96
CA GLU A 226 0.84 -7.98 19.74
C GLU A 226 1.35 -6.82 18.89
N TRP A 227 0.99 -5.58 19.27
CA TRP A 227 1.48 -4.40 18.59
C TRP A 227 3.01 -4.29 18.68
N ARG A 228 3.66 -4.17 17.52
CA ARG A 228 5.04 -3.71 17.41
C ARG A 228 5.02 -2.25 17.02
N ASN A 229 5.36 -1.40 17.97
CA ASN A 229 5.49 0.02 17.72
C ASN A 229 6.82 0.31 17.02
N ASP A 230 6.84 1.38 16.21
CA ASP A 230 8.02 1.85 15.48
C ASP A 230 8.70 0.75 14.63
N TYR A 231 7.87 -0.14 14.05
CA TYR A 231 8.37 -1.15 13.11
C TYR A 231 9.01 -0.46 11.91
N ARG A 232 10.31 -0.71 11.72
CA ARG A 232 11.14 -0.03 10.73
C ARG A 232 11.25 -0.84 9.45
N VAL A 233 11.00 -0.20 8.31
CA VAL A 233 11.15 -0.75 6.96
C VAL A 233 12.20 0.09 6.24
N ASP A 234 13.45 -0.38 6.23
CA ASP A 234 14.59 0.34 5.64
C ASP A 234 14.51 0.36 4.13
N ILE A 235 14.88 1.50 3.52
CA ILE A 235 14.90 1.69 2.09
C ILE A 235 16.33 1.52 1.58
N ASN A 236 16.52 0.58 0.68
CA ASN A 236 17.79 0.32 0.04
C ASN A 236 17.84 1.02 -1.32
N TYR A 237 18.86 1.82 -1.53
CA TYR A 237 19.03 2.67 -2.72
C TYR A 237 19.93 2.03 -3.77
N GLY A 238 19.64 2.30 -5.04
CA GLY A 238 20.37 1.76 -6.18
C GLY A 238 19.98 0.33 -6.56
N ASP A 239 20.86 -0.35 -7.28
CA ASP A 239 20.67 -1.74 -7.71
C ASP A 239 20.97 -2.72 -6.58
N ILE A 240 19.92 -3.31 -6.04
CA ILE A 240 20.01 -4.30 -4.96
C ILE A 240 20.01 -5.75 -5.45
N SER A 241 20.00 -5.99 -6.75
CA SER A 241 19.79 -7.34 -7.33
C SER A 241 20.89 -8.34 -6.97
N LYS A 242 22.07 -7.87 -6.56
CA LYS A 242 23.21 -8.69 -6.16
C LYS A 242 23.41 -8.77 -4.65
N GLU A 243 22.57 -8.07 -3.88
CA GLU A 243 22.69 -8.04 -2.42
C GLU A 243 22.22 -9.36 -1.80
N SER A 244 22.87 -9.78 -0.72
CA SER A 244 22.59 -11.06 -0.05
C SER A 244 21.16 -11.16 0.51
N TYR A 245 20.55 -10.04 0.83
CA TYR A 245 19.15 -9.95 1.32
C TYR A 245 18.12 -9.90 0.20
N PHE A 246 18.54 -9.76 -1.07
CA PHE A 246 17.61 -9.65 -2.19
C PHE A 246 16.71 -10.89 -2.31
N LYS A 247 15.43 -10.64 -2.49
CA LYS A 247 14.44 -11.67 -2.79
C LYS A 247 13.81 -11.36 -4.17
N LYS A 248 13.48 -12.41 -4.91
CA LYS A 248 12.92 -12.29 -6.26
C LYS A 248 11.74 -11.31 -6.32
N TYR A 249 10.90 -11.25 -5.29
CA TYR A 249 9.76 -10.35 -5.22
C TYR A 249 10.15 -8.86 -5.05
N MET A 250 11.42 -8.54 -4.70
CA MET A 250 11.95 -7.18 -4.63
C MET A 250 12.38 -6.65 -6.00
N GLY A 251 12.43 -7.52 -7.02
CA GLY A 251 12.89 -7.19 -8.35
C GLY A 251 12.04 -6.15 -9.09
N LEU A 252 12.52 -5.74 -10.25
CA LEU A 252 11.81 -4.87 -11.16
C LEU A 252 10.58 -5.57 -11.78
N PHE A 253 9.63 -4.77 -12.27
CA PHE A 253 8.46 -5.25 -13.00
C PHE A 253 8.41 -4.61 -14.40
N PRO A 254 9.19 -5.15 -15.34
CA PRO A 254 9.37 -4.55 -16.67
C PRO A 254 8.06 -4.48 -17.47
N ASP A 255 7.16 -5.44 -17.26
CA ASP A 255 5.85 -5.49 -17.92
C ASP A 255 4.77 -4.71 -17.16
N GLY A 256 5.18 -3.96 -16.12
CA GLY A 256 4.31 -3.16 -15.27
C GLY A 256 3.32 -3.96 -14.41
N GLY A 257 2.87 -5.11 -14.86
CA GLY A 257 1.96 -5.99 -14.13
C GLY A 257 0.77 -5.24 -13.52
N GLN A 258 0.66 -5.27 -12.20
CA GLN A 258 -0.36 -4.56 -11.44
C GLN A 258 -0.08 -3.06 -11.22
N PHE A 259 1.13 -2.58 -11.56
CA PHE A 259 1.54 -1.20 -11.27
C PHE A 259 1.11 -0.27 -12.40
N LYS A 260 0.15 0.60 -12.11
CA LYS A 260 -0.41 1.57 -13.06
C LYS A 260 -0.41 2.98 -12.47
N ALA A 261 -0.31 3.95 -13.35
CA ALA A 261 -0.42 5.36 -13.00
C ALA A 261 -1.11 6.16 -14.12
N ARG A 262 -1.54 7.36 -13.79
CA ARG A 262 -2.17 8.29 -14.73
C ARG A 262 -1.08 9.00 -15.54
N ASN A 263 -1.18 8.93 -16.87
CA ASN A 263 -0.31 9.68 -17.76
C ASN A 263 -0.80 11.14 -17.94
N SER A 264 -0.02 11.94 -18.68
CA SER A 264 -0.34 13.35 -18.98
C SER A 264 -1.66 13.56 -19.73
N GLN A 265 -2.16 12.52 -20.42
CA GLN A 265 -3.46 12.52 -21.11
C GLN A 265 -4.62 12.12 -20.19
N GLY A 266 -4.37 11.90 -18.89
CA GLY A 266 -5.38 11.46 -17.93
C GLY A 266 -5.74 9.97 -17.98
N LYS A 267 -5.04 9.17 -18.81
CA LYS A 267 -5.29 7.73 -18.97
C LYS A 267 -4.46 6.92 -17.95
N ILE A 268 -5.09 5.93 -17.33
CA ILE A 268 -4.37 4.95 -16.50
C ILE A 268 -3.64 3.98 -17.43
N THR A 269 -2.33 3.89 -17.27
CA THR A 269 -1.43 3.02 -18.03
C THR A 269 -0.41 2.33 -17.12
N THR A 270 0.24 1.29 -17.60
CA THR A 270 1.26 0.57 -16.84
C THR A 270 2.50 1.44 -16.61
N ILE A 271 3.11 1.25 -15.43
CA ILE A 271 4.45 1.79 -15.12
C ILE A 271 5.46 0.70 -15.51
N ASN A 272 6.28 0.96 -16.53
CA ASN A 272 7.27 0.01 -17.02
C ASN A 272 8.62 0.32 -16.36
N GLU A 273 9.08 -0.52 -15.44
CA GLU A 273 10.41 -0.38 -14.86
C GLU A 273 11.46 -0.95 -15.80
N VAL A 274 12.29 -0.07 -16.34
CA VAL A 274 13.30 -0.43 -17.36
C VAL A 274 14.69 -0.61 -16.78
N GLY A 275 14.89 -0.46 -15.48
CA GLY A 275 16.17 -0.65 -14.83
C GLY A 275 16.24 -0.05 -13.43
N TRP A 276 17.38 -0.20 -12.82
CA TRP A 276 17.76 0.46 -11.57
C TRP A 276 18.36 1.82 -11.87
N ALA A 277 18.13 2.78 -11.01
CA ALA A 277 18.81 4.07 -11.00
C ALA A 277 20.02 4.03 -10.07
N ASP A 278 20.92 5.00 -10.17
CA ASP A 278 22.02 5.14 -9.22
C ASP A 278 21.47 5.48 -7.82
N ALA A 279 22.22 5.09 -6.79
CA ALA A 279 21.78 5.26 -5.40
C ALA A 279 21.62 6.73 -4.98
N ASP A 280 22.32 7.67 -5.63
CA ASP A 280 22.23 9.11 -5.39
C ASP A 280 21.17 9.81 -6.24
N GLU A 281 20.57 9.12 -7.21
CA GLU A 281 19.52 9.68 -8.07
C GLU A 281 18.33 10.19 -7.24
N THR A 282 17.78 11.34 -7.66
CA THR A 282 16.58 11.90 -7.03
C THR A 282 15.32 11.25 -7.62
N PRO A 283 14.46 10.66 -6.79
CA PRO A 283 13.20 10.11 -7.27
C PRO A 283 12.25 11.23 -7.69
N THR A 284 11.24 10.90 -8.49
CA THR A 284 10.12 11.78 -8.85
C THR A 284 8.81 11.32 -8.23
N HIS A 285 8.73 10.05 -7.87
CA HIS A 285 7.53 9.43 -7.31
C HIS A 285 7.89 8.39 -6.25
N VAL A 286 6.95 8.16 -5.33
CA VAL A 286 6.98 7.06 -4.38
C VAL A 286 5.70 6.23 -4.47
N ILE A 287 5.84 4.91 -4.50
CA ILE A 287 4.78 3.95 -4.21
C ILE A 287 5.01 3.46 -2.78
N VAL A 288 4.02 3.58 -1.92
CA VAL A 288 3.93 2.86 -0.65
C VAL A 288 2.70 1.99 -0.73
N MET A 289 2.84 0.72 -0.41
CA MET A 289 1.75 -0.24 -0.36
C MET A 289 1.80 -0.99 0.96
N ILE A 290 0.68 -1.07 1.63
CA ILE A 290 0.45 -1.83 2.85
C ILE A 290 -0.77 -2.70 2.59
N THR A 291 -0.60 -4.02 2.60
CA THR A 291 -1.65 -4.95 2.14
C THR A 291 -1.70 -6.22 2.98
N ALA A 292 -2.90 -6.76 3.17
CA ALA A 292 -3.14 -8.01 3.89
C ALA A 292 -2.85 -9.27 3.04
N GLY A 293 -2.31 -9.12 1.82
CA GLY A 293 -1.91 -10.22 0.95
C GLY A 293 -0.92 -9.78 -0.12
N CYS A 294 -0.06 -10.68 -0.58
CA CYS A 294 1.01 -10.41 -1.55
C CYS A 294 0.70 -10.87 -2.97
N TYR A 295 -0.44 -11.49 -3.18
CA TYR A 295 -0.88 -11.94 -4.50
C TYR A 295 -1.58 -10.82 -5.28
N PRO A 296 -1.68 -10.95 -6.62
CA PRO A 296 -2.45 -10.01 -7.43
C PRO A 296 -3.94 -10.05 -7.09
N ALA A 297 -4.71 -9.09 -7.60
CA ALA A 297 -6.15 -9.02 -7.40
C ALA A 297 -6.85 -10.35 -7.68
N PHE A 298 -7.86 -10.66 -6.87
CA PHE A 298 -8.66 -11.89 -6.91
C PHE A 298 -7.99 -13.15 -6.40
N TYR A 299 -6.77 -13.03 -5.90
CA TYR A 299 -6.03 -14.10 -5.22
C TYR A 299 -5.70 -13.66 -3.81
N GLY A 300 -5.71 -14.59 -2.86
CA GLY A 300 -5.32 -14.29 -1.50
C GLY A 300 -5.68 -15.40 -0.52
N CYS A 301 -5.25 -15.24 0.73
CA CYS A 301 -5.59 -16.14 1.83
C CYS A 301 -6.64 -15.48 2.73
N PRO A 302 -7.92 -15.85 2.63
CA PRO A 302 -8.95 -15.31 3.52
C PRO A 302 -8.61 -15.54 4.98
N GLY A 303 -8.76 -14.48 5.80
CA GLY A 303 -8.39 -14.52 7.21
C GLY A 303 -7.00 -13.97 7.51
N ASN A 304 -6.16 -13.68 6.50
CA ASN A 304 -5.03 -12.78 6.67
C ASN A 304 -5.53 -11.38 7.04
N ALA A 305 -4.84 -10.73 7.97
CA ALA A 305 -5.13 -9.35 8.33
C ALA A 305 -3.87 -8.60 8.76
N LEU A 306 -3.87 -7.29 8.53
CA LEU A 306 -2.83 -6.39 8.98
C LEU A 306 -3.48 -5.19 9.66
N TRP A 307 -2.98 -4.81 10.83
CA TRP A 307 -3.35 -3.56 11.50
C TRP A 307 -2.16 -2.63 11.44
N VAL A 308 -2.39 -1.38 11.08
CA VAL A 308 -1.34 -0.37 10.98
C VAL A 308 -1.78 0.96 11.57
N ASP A 309 -0.79 1.70 12.08
CA ASP A 309 -0.99 2.99 12.71
C ASP A 309 0.32 3.81 12.68
N ASN A 310 0.24 5.12 12.92
CA ASN A 310 1.39 6.00 13.12
C ASN A 310 2.47 5.92 12.03
N ILE A 311 2.07 6.04 10.76
CA ILE A 311 2.99 5.93 9.62
C ILE A 311 3.81 7.22 9.45
N ARG A 312 5.14 7.08 9.42
CA ARG A 312 6.09 8.20 9.41
C ARG A 312 7.33 7.88 8.57
N TRP A 313 7.89 8.88 7.91
CA TRP A 313 9.21 8.79 7.29
C TRP A 313 10.32 9.06 8.31
N ILE A 314 11.47 8.41 8.11
CA ILE A 314 12.75 8.71 8.77
C ILE A 314 13.75 9.21 7.73
N TYR A 315 14.39 10.34 8.02
CA TYR A 315 15.46 10.97 7.22
C TYR A 315 16.79 10.98 7.92
#